data_fe441c55b45e898fa9584b585e9aa573
#
_entry.id   fe441c55b45e898fa9584b585e9aa573
#
_cell.length_a   1.000
_cell.length_b   1.000
_cell.length_c   1.000
_cell.angle_alpha   90.00
_cell.angle_beta   90.00
_cell.angle_gamma   90.00
#
_symmetry.space_group_name_H-M   'P 1'
#
loop_
_entity.id
_entity.type
_entity.pdbx_description
1 polymer ?
#
loop_
_entity_poly.entity_id
_entity_poly.type
_entity_poly.pdbx_seq_one_letter_code
_entity_poly.pdbx_strand_id
1 'polypeptide(L)'
;MTNPTKIQNLKSTKQPSLFNWRTVWSLLSVASLIWALHAAGLWERDLVNEGGWTLVVRCLQAATRLDLTPEFLQLTFTAMLTTLAYAVCGTFLSVLLGLVGGVLSSEVWWETISTRLSHNYRIPWLAVRAFLAIPRAIHELIWGLFLINIFGLDPLVAILAIAIPFGAITAKVFSEILDETPRQPLIVLLNSGVPPLIAFAYSLLPQAFPNLLSYSFYRFECSIRSAAVLGIIGAGGLGYQILLSLQSLRYEQMWTLMIALIILSGSTDFCSAMLRRRLGAPSRLDLNFLNLSGREKESRGASEAMVSRSTHHSPLATRHSPLILVAVVLLIFSFWYVKADWSKLWSLRTVQLLTNVLDDAFPPDVGQLSQLFTLSTQTLAMSILAIATAGLGGILLSFPAANNFLLPGGILDTGGNRNYLGIIVLVLTRFFLLFTRAIPEPIWALIFLFVLFPGILPGAIALGIHNLGILGRLMAEVTENLDPRPVRSLKALGASAPSTLLYGVLPVTLPRFLAYILYRWEVCLRATVIVGLVGADGLGRLLTEQLSSFDYQGVVTTLICFIFLTFVVDVISASMRRALR
;
A
#
# COMPACT_ATOMS: atom_id res chain seq x y z
N MET A 1 21.64 15.70 61.55
CA MET A 1 21.92 14.24 61.27
C MET A 1 21.14 13.83 60.06
N THR A 2 21.75 13.98 58.90
CA THR A 2 21.19 13.66 57.59
C THR A 2 21.67 12.29 57.15
N ASN A 3 20.77 11.42 56.84
CA ASN A 3 20.97 10.01 56.52
C ASN A 3 21.51 9.86 55.08
N PRO A 4 22.74 9.31 54.84
CA PRO A 4 23.32 9.17 53.51
C PRO A 4 23.18 7.73 53.03
N THR A 5 21.99 7.29 52.62
CA THR A 5 21.82 5.97 52.02
C THR A 5 20.65 5.96 51.02
N LYS A 6 20.87 6.59 49.86
CA LYS A 6 20.03 6.36 48.65
C LYS A 6 20.77 6.63 47.35
N ILE A 7 22.01 6.16 47.25
CA ILE A 7 22.73 6.05 45.95
C ILE A 7 23.13 4.58 45.84
N GLN A 8 22.20 3.75 45.45
CA GLN A 8 22.51 2.41 44.91
C GLN A 8 21.28 1.91 44.19
N ASN A 9 21.29 2.12 42.89
CA ASN A 9 20.76 1.22 41.88
C ASN A 9 21.06 1.80 40.49
N LEU A 10 22.35 1.99 40.20
CA LEU A 10 22.83 1.92 38.84
C LEU A 10 22.58 0.49 38.40
N LYS A 11 21.51 0.27 37.65
CA LYS A 11 21.26 -1.00 36.97
C LYS A 11 22.53 -1.38 36.21
N SER A 12 23.14 -2.49 36.64
CA SER A 12 24.25 -3.13 35.94
C SER A 12 23.93 -3.15 34.47
N THR A 13 24.78 -2.53 33.67
CA THR A 13 24.78 -2.67 32.22
C THR A 13 24.99 -4.16 31.93
N LYS A 14 23.89 -4.87 31.66
CA LYS A 14 23.97 -6.23 31.11
C LYS A 14 24.85 -6.12 29.87
N GLN A 15 26.01 -6.76 29.91
CA GLN A 15 26.82 -6.96 28.70
C GLN A 15 25.91 -7.46 27.58
N PRO A 16 25.99 -6.91 26.37
CA PRO A 16 25.17 -7.36 25.27
C PRO A 16 25.49 -8.84 25.04
N SER A 17 24.57 -9.73 25.36
CA SER A 17 24.70 -11.14 25.02
C SER A 17 24.79 -11.21 23.49
N LEU A 18 25.80 -11.91 22.96
CA LEU A 18 25.98 -12.13 21.52
C LEU A 18 24.75 -12.78 20.87
N PHE A 19 23.86 -13.39 21.65
CA PHE A 19 22.56 -13.93 21.28
C PHE A 19 21.41 -12.99 21.65
N ASN A 20 21.37 -11.80 21.04
CA ASN A 20 20.20 -10.98 21.09
C ASN A 20 19.30 -11.31 19.88
N TRP A 21 17.97 -11.39 20.07
CA TRP A 21 17.00 -11.61 18.98
C TRP A 21 17.22 -10.67 17.79
N ARG A 22 17.72 -9.47 18.02
CA ARG A 22 18.08 -8.50 16.98
C ARG A 22 19.21 -9.00 16.08
N THR A 23 20.26 -9.58 16.66
CA THR A 23 21.38 -10.15 15.89
C THR A 23 20.95 -11.38 15.10
N VAL A 24 20.12 -12.25 15.69
CA VAL A 24 19.56 -13.43 14.99
C VAL A 24 18.75 -13.00 13.76
N TRP A 25 17.83 -12.06 13.91
CA TRP A 25 17.02 -11.56 12.80
C TRP A 25 17.85 -10.85 11.72
N SER A 26 18.90 -10.12 12.11
CA SER A 26 19.81 -9.48 11.14
C SER A 26 20.58 -10.53 10.34
N LEU A 27 21.11 -11.56 10.99
CA LEU A 27 21.80 -12.66 10.30
C LEU A 27 20.86 -13.44 9.37
N LEU A 28 19.63 -13.74 9.82
CA LEU A 28 18.62 -14.39 8.98
C LEU A 28 18.24 -13.53 7.77
N SER A 29 18.16 -12.22 7.92
CA SER A 29 17.88 -11.30 6.80
C SER A 29 19.01 -11.29 5.77
N VAL A 30 20.27 -11.30 6.21
CA VAL A 30 21.41 -11.38 5.30
C VAL A 30 21.46 -12.75 4.61
N ALA A 31 21.27 -13.83 5.36
CA ALA A 31 21.26 -15.19 4.81
C ALA A 31 20.11 -15.37 3.78
N SER A 32 18.91 -14.85 4.08
CA SER A 32 17.77 -14.89 3.15
C SER A 32 18.03 -14.08 1.87
N LEU A 33 18.74 -12.96 1.98
CA LEU A 33 19.12 -12.16 0.80
C LEU A 33 20.13 -12.92 -0.08
N ILE A 34 21.17 -13.53 0.52
CA ILE A 34 22.17 -14.34 -0.22
C ILE A 34 21.48 -15.52 -0.90
N TRP A 35 20.59 -16.20 -0.18
CA TRP A 35 19.79 -17.28 -0.75
C TRP A 35 18.93 -16.81 -1.93
N ALA A 36 18.26 -15.66 -1.80
CA ALA A 36 17.42 -15.11 -2.86
C ALA A 36 18.23 -14.69 -4.10
N LEU A 37 19.46 -14.17 -3.92
CA LEU A 37 20.40 -13.88 -5.02
C LEU A 37 20.82 -15.16 -5.75
N HIS A 38 21.07 -16.24 -5.01
CA HIS A 38 21.38 -17.55 -5.61
C HIS A 38 20.16 -18.10 -6.37
N ALA A 39 18.98 -18.07 -5.76
CA ALA A 39 17.74 -18.51 -6.41
C ALA A 39 17.40 -17.72 -7.69
N ALA A 40 17.83 -16.46 -7.78
CA ALA A 40 17.71 -15.65 -8.98
C ALA A 40 18.71 -16.02 -10.09
N GLY A 41 19.66 -16.94 -9.82
CA GLY A 41 20.65 -17.41 -10.78
C GLY A 41 21.76 -16.40 -11.09
N LEU A 42 22.06 -15.49 -10.16
CA LEU A 42 23.01 -14.39 -10.40
C LEU A 42 24.43 -14.87 -10.73
N TRP A 43 24.79 -16.08 -10.31
CA TRP A 43 26.13 -16.68 -10.50
C TRP A 43 26.16 -17.82 -11.52
N GLU A 44 24.99 -18.28 -12.00
CA GLU A 44 24.90 -19.54 -12.77
C GLU A 44 24.37 -19.33 -14.20
N ARG A 45 23.80 -18.17 -14.50
CA ARG A 45 23.12 -17.92 -15.78
C ARG A 45 23.54 -16.60 -16.41
N ASP A 46 23.59 -16.56 -17.71
CA ASP A 46 23.61 -15.29 -18.46
C ASP A 46 22.27 -14.59 -18.23
N LEU A 47 22.28 -13.51 -17.45
CA LEU A 47 21.09 -12.79 -17.06
C LEU A 47 20.70 -11.69 -18.05
N VAL A 48 21.65 -11.25 -18.86
CA VAL A 48 21.50 -10.09 -19.75
C VAL A 48 21.35 -10.54 -21.19
N ASN A 49 20.26 -10.10 -21.82
CA ASN A 49 20.08 -10.23 -23.26
C ASN A 49 20.74 -9.05 -23.97
N GLU A 50 21.92 -9.26 -24.55
CA GLU A 50 22.66 -8.20 -25.25
C GLU A 50 21.87 -7.56 -26.39
N GLY A 51 21.03 -8.34 -27.11
CA GLY A 51 20.14 -7.83 -28.14
C GLY A 51 19.04 -6.91 -27.65
N GLY A 52 18.63 -7.07 -26.39
CA GLY A 52 17.59 -6.27 -25.75
C GLY A 52 18.01 -4.84 -25.41
N TRP A 53 19.31 -4.60 -25.26
CA TRP A 53 19.82 -3.26 -24.90
C TRP A 53 19.44 -2.19 -25.94
N THR A 54 19.45 -2.56 -27.21
CA THR A 54 19.04 -1.66 -28.31
C THR A 54 17.57 -1.23 -28.17
N LEU A 55 16.69 -2.12 -27.71
CA LEU A 55 15.27 -1.83 -27.48
C LEU A 55 15.08 -0.87 -26.31
N VAL A 56 15.85 -1.07 -25.22
CA VAL A 56 15.81 -0.15 -24.07
C VAL A 56 16.32 1.22 -24.45
N VAL A 57 17.43 1.32 -25.19
CA VAL A 57 17.93 2.61 -25.68
C VAL A 57 16.89 3.32 -26.55
N ARG A 58 16.25 2.62 -27.47
CA ARG A 58 15.14 3.17 -28.28
C ARG A 58 13.96 3.59 -27.40
N CYS A 59 13.60 2.78 -26.42
CA CYS A 59 12.55 3.12 -25.46
C CYS A 59 12.87 4.40 -24.68
N LEU A 60 14.11 4.55 -24.18
CA LEU A 60 14.53 5.76 -23.47
C LEU A 60 14.61 6.99 -24.39
N GLN A 61 15.10 6.84 -25.63
CA GLN A 61 15.12 7.91 -26.62
C GLN A 61 13.70 8.39 -26.99
N ALA A 62 12.74 7.49 -27.07
CA ALA A 62 11.35 7.82 -27.34
C ALA A 62 10.71 8.70 -26.25
N ALA A 63 11.26 8.72 -25.04
CA ALA A 63 10.83 9.65 -23.97
C ALA A 63 10.99 11.13 -24.36
N THR A 64 11.90 11.44 -25.29
CA THR A 64 12.11 12.82 -25.80
C THR A 64 11.27 13.13 -27.04
N ARG A 65 10.58 12.14 -27.62
CA ARG A 65 9.78 12.26 -28.84
C ARG A 65 8.37 11.74 -28.62
N LEU A 66 7.61 12.49 -27.82
CA LEU A 66 6.24 12.11 -27.47
C LEU A 66 5.30 12.19 -28.70
N ASP A 67 4.39 11.27 -28.81
CA ASP A 67 3.28 11.37 -29.77
C ASP A 67 2.22 12.33 -29.20
N LEU A 68 2.21 13.56 -29.71
CA LEU A 68 1.28 14.63 -29.34
C LEU A 68 0.26 14.92 -30.43
N THR A 69 0.03 13.98 -31.35
CA THR A 69 -1.01 14.14 -32.37
C THR A 69 -2.39 14.31 -31.72
N PRO A 70 -3.26 15.18 -32.27
CA PRO A 70 -4.58 15.45 -31.67
C PRO A 70 -5.43 14.19 -31.46
N GLU A 71 -5.36 13.26 -32.40
CA GLU A 71 -6.08 11.99 -32.37
C GLU A 71 -5.58 11.12 -31.21
N PHE A 72 -4.24 11.02 -31.04
CA PHE A 72 -3.67 10.24 -29.95
C PHE A 72 -3.86 10.88 -28.58
N LEU A 73 -3.84 12.21 -28.50
CA LEU A 73 -4.16 12.94 -27.26
C LEU A 73 -5.64 12.74 -26.86
N GLN A 74 -6.56 12.71 -27.83
CA GLN A 74 -7.98 12.40 -27.54
C GLN A 74 -8.14 10.98 -27.01
N LEU A 75 -7.45 9.98 -27.60
CA LEU A 75 -7.43 8.60 -27.11
C LEU A 75 -6.84 8.54 -25.69
N THR A 76 -5.72 9.22 -25.46
CA THR A 76 -5.07 9.31 -24.14
C THR A 76 -5.99 9.91 -23.09
N PHE A 77 -6.69 11.00 -23.40
CA PHE A 77 -7.64 11.63 -22.52
C PHE A 77 -8.83 10.72 -22.20
N THR A 78 -9.39 10.04 -23.18
CA THR A 78 -10.47 9.06 -22.99
C THR A 78 -10.02 7.89 -22.10
N ALA A 79 -8.83 7.35 -22.35
CA ALA A 79 -8.24 6.31 -21.53
C ALA A 79 -7.99 6.77 -20.08
N MET A 80 -7.56 8.03 -19.89
CA MET A 80 -7.38 8.64 -18.57
C MET A 80 -8.72 8.77 -17.82
N LEU A 81 -9.77 9.21 -18.49
CA LEU A 81 -11.12 9.30 -17.92
C LEU A 81 -11.65 7.92 -17.52
N THR A 82 -11.44 6.91 -18.35
CA THR A 82 -11.84 5.53 -18.06
C THR A 82 -11.12 5.00 -16.81
N THR A 83 -9.80 5.20 -16.70
CA THR A 83 -9.02 4.80 -15.51
C THR A 83 -9.50 5.52 -14.27
N LEU A 84 -9.75 6.83 -14.35
CA LEU A 84 -10.29 7.63 -13.25
C LEU A 84 -11.67 7.14 -12.82
N ALA A 85 -12.56 6.87 -13.78
CA ALA A 85 -13.91 6.41 -13.49
C ALA A 85 -13.93 5.04 -12.80
N TYR A 86 -13.09 4.09 -13.22
CA TYR A 86 -12.92 2.80 -12.52
C TYR A 86 -12.40 2.99 -11.09
N ALA A 87 -11.42 3.86 -10.91
CA ALA A 87 -10.88 4.16 -9.58
C ALA A 87 -11.93 4.79 -8.66
N VAL A 88 -12.75 5.72 -9.16
CA VAL A 88 -13.83 6.37 -8.40
C VAL A 88 -14.91 5.36 -8.01
N CYS A 89 -15.45 4.60 -8.98
CA CYS A 89 -16.49 3.60 -8.73
C CYS A 89 -16.00 2.49 -7.80
N GLY A 90 -14.80 1.93 -8.05
CA GLY A 90 -14.20 0.88 -7.24
C GLY A 90 -13.90 1.35 -5.82
N THR A 91 -13.39 2.59 -5.65
CA THR A 91 -13.15 3.16 -4.31
C THR A 91 -14.45 3.39 -3.56
N PHE A 92 -15.46 3.95 -4.22
CA PHE A 92 -16.77 4.18 -3.58
C PHE A 92 -17.34 2.88 -3.03
N LEU A 93 -17.40 1.83 -3.85
CA LEU A 93 -17.87 0.52 -3.42
C LEU A 93 -16.98 -0.09 -2.32
N SER A 94 -15.65 0.06 -2.43
CA SER A 94 -14.72 -0.44 -1.41
C SER A 94 -14.89 0.27 -0.07
N VAL A 95 -15.18 1.57 -0.06
CA VAL A 95 -15.45 2.34 1.17
C VAL A 95 -16.80 1.96 1.75
N LEU A 96 -17.82 1.74 0.92
CA LEU A 96 -19.13 1.28 1.37
C LEU A 96 -19.06 -0.11 2.02
N LEU A 97 -18.43 -1.09 1.32
CA LEU A 97 -18.18 -2.43 1.87
C LEU A 97 -17.28 -2.35 3.12
N GLY A 98 -16.28 -1.48 3.08
CA GLY A 98 -15.34 -1.24 4.16
C GLY A 98 -16.01 -0.64 5.40
N LEU A 99 -17.00 0.24 5.24
CA LEU A 99 -17.74 0.83 6.36
C LEU A 99 -18.58 -0.25 7.07
N VAL A 100 -19.35 -1.02 6.29
CA VAL A 100 -20.17 -2.10 6.85
C VAL A 100 -19.29 -3.18 7.48
N GLY A 101 -18.28 -3.68 6.74
CA GLY A 101 -17.35 -4.69 7.24
C GLY A 101 -16.50 -4.19 8.42
N GLY A 102 -16.14 -2.90 8.45
CA GLY A 102 -15.39 -2.27 9.53
C GLY A 102 -16.17 -2.22 10.84
N VAL A 103 -17.43 -1.83 10.79
CA VAL A 103 -18.30 -1.87 11.97
C VAL A 103 -18.47 -3.31 12.45
N LEU A 104 -18.77 -4.25 11.56
CA LEU A 104 -18.97 -5.66 11.91
C LEU A 104 -17.70 -6.36 12.42
N SER A 105 -16.51 -5.90 12.03
CA SER A 105 -15.22 -6.46 12.50
C SER A 105 -14.61 -5.69 13.69
N SER A 106 -15.24 -4.57 14.14
CA SER A 106 -14.82 -3.80 15.31
C SER A 106 -15.22 -4.51 16.62
N GLU A 107 -14.28 -4.61 17.56
CA GLU A 107 -14.52 -5.20 18.88
C GLU A 107 -15.49 -4.33 19.70
N VAL A 108 -15.37 -3.00 19.62
CA VAL A 108 -16.25 -2.05 20.30
C VAL A 108 -17.71 -2.24 19.93
N TRP A 109 -18.00 -2.54 18.66
CA TRP A 109 -19.36 -2.82 18.20
C TRP A 109 -19.97 -4.02 18.92
N TRP A 110 -19.25 -5.13 18.96
CA TRP A 110 -19.73 -6.37 19.59
C TRP A 110 -19.81 -6.24 21.12
N GLU A 111 -18.88 -5.56 21.76
CA GLU A 111 -18.94 -5.24 23.19
C GLU A 111 -20.19 -4.41 23.50
N THR A 112 -20.48 -3.38 22.68
CA THR A 112 -21.63 -2.50 22.85
C THR A 112 -22.96 -3.23 22.76
N ILE A 113 -23.07 -4.22 21.86
CA ILE A 113 -24.29 -5.02 21.71
C ILE A 113 -24.36 -6.12 22.77
N SER A 114 -23.25 -6.78 23.11
CA SER A 114 -23.23 -7.93 24.00
C SER A 114 -23.55 -7.57 25.46
N THR A 115 -23.30 -6.34 25.88
CA THR A 115 -23.73 -5.85 27.22
C THR A 115 -25.23 -6.03 27.49
N ARG A 116 -26.05 -6.16 26.42
CA ARG A 116 -27.49 -6.44 26.54
C ARG A 116 -27.84 -7.91 26.29
N LEU A 117 -26.99 -8.69 25.58
CA LEU A 117 -27.36 -10.03 25.08
C LEU A 117 -26.73 -11.19 25.86
N SER A 118 -25.86 -10.95 26.85
CA SER A 118 -25.18 -11.98 27.67
C SER A 118 -24.55 -13.15 26.89
N HIS A 119 -24.23 -12.95 25.59
CA HIS A 119 -23.67 -13.97 24.71
C HIS A 119 -22.19 -13.77 24.46
N ASN A 120 -21.47 -14.87 24.23
CA ASN A 120 -20.05 -14.83 23.86
C ASN A 120 -19.89 -14.25 22.44
N TYR A 121 -19.66 -12.93 22.33
CA TYR A 121 -19.51 -12.20 21.08
C TYR A 121 -18.23 -12.54 20.30
N ARG A 122 -17.27 -13.24 20.92
CA ARG A 122 -15.96 -13.53 20.30
C ARG A 122 -16.07 -14.41 19.06
N ILE A 123 -17.03 -15.34 19.05
CA ILE A 123 -17.21 -16.29 17.92
C ILE A 123 -17.68 -15.53 16.67
N PRO A 124 -18.81 -14.80 16.66
CA PRO A 124 -19.26 -14.07 15.47
C PRO A 124 -18.27 -12.97 15.05
N TRP A 125 -17.63 -12.28 16.00
CA TRP A 125 -16.58 -11.33 15.72
C TRP A 125 -15.39 -11.96 14.96
N LEU A 126 -14.90 -13.12 15.43
CA LEU A 126 -13.82 -13.86 14.80
C LEU A 126 -14.24 -14.38 13.41
N ALA A 127 -15.48 -14.86 13.27
CA ALA A 127 -16.02 -15.35 12.00
C ALA A 127 -16.04 -14.24 10.93
N VAL A 128 -16.49 -13.02 11.28
CA VAL A 128 -16.47 -11.87 10.36
C VAL A 128 -15.02 -11.51 9.95
N ARG A 129 -14.09 -11.48 10.91
CA ARG A 129 -12.68 -11.21 10.62
C ARG A 129 -12.04 -12.29 9.75
N ALA A 130 -12.36 -13.54 9.98
CA ALA A 130 -11.88 -14.66 9.16
C ALA A 130 -12.46 -14.59 7.73
N PHE A 131 -13.76 -14.31 7.59
CA PHE A 131 -14.40 -14.12 6.29
C PHE A 131 -13.76 -12.98 5.49
N LEU A 132 -13.52 -11.82 6.12
CA LEU A 132 -12.88 -10.69 5.48
C LEU A 132 -11.37 -10.89 5.22
N ALA A 133 -10.74 -11.89 5.85
CA ALA A 133 -9.34 -12.20 5.60
C ALA A 133 -9.14 -12.84 4.21
N ILE A 134 -10.10 -13.59 3.70
CA ILE A 134 -10.01 -14.28 2.40
C ILE A 134 -9.89 -13.27 1.25
N PRO A 135 -10.84 -12.36 0.99
CA PRO A 135 -10.75 -11.43 -0.13
C PRO A 135 -9.56 -10.48 0.00
N ARG A 136 -9.11 -10.18 1.23
CA ARG A 136 -7.93 -9.36 1.49
C ARG A 136 -6.61 -10.05 1.15
N ALA A 137 -6.54 -11.37 1.28
CA ALA A 137 -5.33 -12.14 0.98
C ALA A 137 -5.06 -12.22 -0.52
N ILE A 138 -6.11 -12.14 -1.33
CA ILE A 138 -6.06 -12.28 -2.78
C ILE A 138 -5.90 -10.90 -3.41
N HIS A 139 -4.91 -10.77 -4.32
CA HIS A 139 -4.64 -9.52 -5.03
C HIS A 139 -5.76 -9.16 -6.02
N GLU A 140 -6.02 -7.86 -6.24
CA GLU A 140 -7.07 -7.37 -7.14
C GLU A 140 -6.97 -7.91 -8.57
N LEU A 141 -5.78 -8.20 -9.06
CA LEU A 141 -5.59 -8.76 -10.39
C LEU A 141 -6.18 -10.18 -10.51
N ILE A 142 -6.00 -11.01 -9.49
CA ILE A 142 -6.57 -12.37 -9.45
C ILE A 142 -8.10 -12.27 -9.46
N TRP A 143 -8.65 -11.33 -8.68
CA TRP A 143 -10.08 -11.05 -8.73
C TRP A 143 -10.51 -10.61 -10.13
N GLY A 144 -9.72 -9.77 -10.79
CA GLY A 144 -9.99 -9.35 -12.18
C GLY A 144 -10.03 -10.53 -13.15
N LEU A 145 -9.01 -11.39 -13.13
CA LEU A 145 -8.95 -12.57 -13.99
C LEU A 145 -10.09 -13.56 -13.71
N PHE A 146 -10.42 -13.77 -12.44
CA PHE A 146 -11.55 -14.62 -12.05
C PHE A 146 -12.89 -14.04 -12.53
N LEU A 147 -13.10 -12.74 -12.33
CA LEU A 147 -14.35 -12.07 -12.69
C LEU A 147 -14.52 -11.95 -14.22
N ILE A 148 -13.42 -11.87 -15.01
CA ILE A 148 -13.49 -11.91 -16.47
C ILE A 148 -14.10 -13.24 -16.96
N ASN A 149 -13.77 -14.35 -16.32
CA ASN A 149 -14.33 -15.67 -16.68
C ASN A 149 -15.85 -15.75 -16.42
N ILE A 150 -16.38 -14.94 -15.51
CA ILE A 150 -17.81 -14.91 -15.16
C ILE A 150 -18.58 -13.84 -15.97
N PHE A 151 -18.06 -12.61 -16.01
CA PHE A 151 -18.76 -11.45 -16.60
C PHE A 151 -18.30 -11.09 -18.00
N GLY A 152 -17.21 -11.72 -18.50
CA GLY A 152 -16.55 -11.34 -19.73
C GLY A 152 -15.80 -10.00 -19.60
N LEU A 153 -15.47 -9.40 -20.75
CA LEU A 153 -14.80 -8.09 -20.82
C LEU A 153 -15.82 -6.96 -20.58
N ASP A 154 -16.29 -6.83 -19.35
CA ASP A 154 -17.23 -5.79 -18.94
C ASP A 154 -16.54 -4.84 -17.94
N PRO A 155 -16.81 -3.53 -18.01
CA PRO A 155 -16.31 -2.56 -17.02
C PRO A 155 -16.62 -2.92 -15.56
N LEU A 156 -17.68 -3.67 -15.31
CA LEU A 156 -18.06 -4.19 -13.99
C LEU A 156 -16.92 -5.00 -13.36
N VAL A 157 -16.16 -5.74 -14.17
CA VAL A 157 -15.01 -6.54 -13.70
C VAL A 157 -13.96 -5.66 -13.03
N ALA A 158 -13.56 -4.56 -13.67
CA ALA A 158 -12.58 -3.63 -13.10
C ALA A 158 -13.06 -3.02 -11.78
N ILE A 159 -14.34 -2.65 -11.72
CA ILE A 159 -14.93 -2.05 -10.52
C ILE A 159 -14.97 -3.06 -9.38
N LEU A 160 -15.45 -4.28 -9.60
CA LEU A 160 -15.56 -5.32 -8.58
C LEU A 160 -14.19 -5.85 -8.14
N ALA A 161 -13.25 -6.00 -9.09
CA ALA A 161 -11.89 -6.43 -8.80
C ALA A 161 -11.15 -5.45 -7.87
N ILE A 162 -11.47 -4.16 -7.93
CA ILE A 162 -11.00 -3.16 -6.94
C ILE A 162 -11.84 -3.23 -5.67
N ALA A 163 -13.16 -3.25 -5.79
CA ALA A 163 -14.08 -3.07 -4.66
C ALA A 163 -13.97 -4.20 -3.63
N ILE A 164 -13.85 -5.47 -4.06
CA ILE A 164 -13.86 -6.64 -3.18
C ILE A 164 -12.63 -6.67 -2.26
N PRO A 165 -11.38 -6.75 -2.76
CA PRO A 165 -10.21 -6.82 -1.89
C PRO A 165 -9.98 -5.52 -1.13
N PHE A 166 -10.18 -4.36 -1.77
CA PHE A 166 -10.02 -3.08 -1.10
C PHE A 166 -11.10 -2.83 -0.06
N GLY A 167 -12.32 -3.32 -0.27
CA GLY A 167 -13.38 -3.31 0.73
C GLY A 167 -12.99 -4.06 1.98
N ALA A 168 -12.44 -5.26 1.84
CA ALA A 168 -11.97 -6.09 2.95
C ALA A 168 -10.75 -5.48 3.68
N ILE A 169 -9.81 -4.85 2.95
CA ILE A 169 -8.69 -4.13 3.55
C ILE A 169 -9.20 -2.88 4.30
N THR A 170 -10.12 -2.14 3.70
CA THR A 170 -10.74 -0.94 4.30
C THR A 170 -11.51 -1.31 5.56
N ALA A 171 -12.26 -2.41 5.54
CA ALA A 171 -12.97 -2.92 6.72
C ALA A 171 -12.04 -3.19 7.89
N LYS A 172 -10.88 -3.83 7.64
CA LYS A 172 -9.86 -4.06 8.67
C LYS A 172 -9.37 -2.75 9.29
N VAL A 173 -8.97 -1.78 8.44
CA VAL A 173 -8.43 -0.51 8.95
C VAL A 173 -9.52 0.33 9.62
N PHE A 174 -10.73 0.32 9.10
CA PHE A 174 -11.86 1.01 9.72
C PHE A 174 -12.19 0.42 11.09
N SER A 175 -12.15 -0.92 11.26
CA SER A 175 -12.33 -1.54 12.57
C SER A 175 -11.25 -1.12 13.56
N GLU A 176 -9.98 -1.05 13.14
CA GLU A 176 -8.87 -0.60 13.97
C GLU A 176 -9.05 0.87 14.40
N ILE A 177 -9.46 1.76 13.47
CA ILE A 177 -9.77 3.16 13.78
C ILE A 177 -10.92 3.28 14.79
N LEU A 178 -11.98 2.49 14.62
CA LEU A 178 -13.11 2.50 15.53
C LEU A 178 -12.72 1.98 16.94
N ASP A 179 -11.93 0.91 16.99
CA ASP A 179 -11.48 0.30 18.25
C ASP A 179 -10.52 1.20 19.03
N GLU A 180 -9.74 2.06 18.35
CA GLU A 180 -8.83 3.05 18.95
C GLU A 180 -9.50 4.39 19.34
N THR A 181 -10.72 4.63 18.86
CA THR A 181 -11.45 5.88 19.17
C THR A 181 -11.84 5.95 20.65
N PRO A 182 -11.70 7.11 21.34
CA PRO A 182 -12.04 7.27 22.75
C PRO A 182 -13.49 6.86 23.05
N ARG A 183 -13.66 5.94 24.02
CA ARG A 183 -14.93 5.28 24.33
C ARG A 183 -15.79 6.02 25.34
N GLN A 184 -15.25 7.05 26.05
CA GLN A 184 -15.96 7.75 27.12
C GLN A 184 -17.34 8.30 26.70
N PRO A 185 -17.51 9.00 25.56
CA PRO A 185 -18.82 9.49 25.14
C PRO A 185 -19.82 8.37 24.85
N LEU A 186 -19.34 7.24 24.30
CA LEU A 186 -20.18 6.05 24.05
C LEU A 186 -20.71 5.47 25.37
N ILE A 187 -19.84 5.30 26.36
CA ILE A 187 -20.20 4.75 27.68
C ILE A 187 -21.22 5.66 28.38
N VAL A 188 -21.06 6.98 28.30
CA VAL A 188 -22.01 7.94 28.88
C VAL A 188 -23.40 7.78 28.27
N LEU A 189 -23.51 7.67 26.93
CA LEU A 189 -24.80 7.49 26.26
C LEU A 189 -25.43 6.13 26.60
N LEU A 190 -24.64 5.07 26.66
CA LEU A 190 -25.15 3.73 27.04
C LEU A 190 -25.67 3.71 28.48
N ASN A 191 -24.94 4.34 29.40
CA ASN A 191 -25.37 4.45 30.81
C ASN A 191 -26.61 5.34 30.97
N SER A 192 -26.86 6.27 30.03
CA SER A 192 -28.09 7.08 29.99
C SER A 192 -29.27 6.34 29.35
N GLY A 193 -29.13 5.04 29.03
CA GLY A 193 -30.20 4.21 28.46
C GLY A 193 -30.40 4.34 26.96
N VAL A 194 -29.54 5.05 26.25
CA VAL A 194 -29.61 5.17 24.78
C VAL A 194 -29.37 3.80 24.11
N PRO A 195 -30.17 3.43 23.08
CA PRO A 195 -29.93 2.18 22.34
C PRO A 195 -28.53 2.09 21.75
N PRO A 196 -27.89 0.88 21.76
CA PRO A 196 -26.50 0.71 21.32
C PRO A 196 -26.17 1.26 19.95
N LEU A 197 -27.02 1.03 18.96
CA LEU A 197 -26.85 1.53 17.60
C LEU A 197 -26.82 3.06 17.55
N ILE A 198 -27.74 3.70 18.26
CA ILE A 198 -27.84 5.17 18.33
C ILE A 198 -26.64 5.75 19.08
N ALA A 199 -26.27 5.15 20.22
CA ALA A 199 -25.10 5.56 21.01
C ALA A 199 -23.82 5.47 20.16
N PHE A 200 -23.63 4.38 19.42
CA PHE A 200 -22.50 4.18 18.51
C PHE A 200 -22.46 5.22 17.38
N ALA A 201 -23.61 5.42 16.71
CA ALA A 201 -23.71 6.34 15.57
C ALA A 201 -23.51 7.81 15.95
N TYR A 202 -23.98 8.23 17.14
CA TYR A 202 -23.88 9.62 17.58
C TYR A 202 -22.61 9.95 18.36
N SER A 203 -21.92 8.96 18.94
CA SER A 203 -20.71 9.23 19.70
C SER A 203 -19.44 8.81 18.98
N LEU A 204 -19.32 7.55 18.60
CA LEU A 204 -18.07 6.98 18.11
C LEU A 204 -17.82 7.33 16.63
N LEU A 205 -18.84 7.16 15.79
CA LEU A 205 -18.72 7.38 14.35
C LEU A 205 -18.31 8.82 13.99
N PRO A 206 -18.89 9.88 14.56
CA PRO A 206 -18.46 11.25 14.27
C PRO A 206 -17.03 11.55 14.73
N GLN A 207 -16.57 10.96 15.84
CA GLN A 207 -15.18 11.11 16.30
C GLN A 207 -14.18 10.39 15.38
N ALA A 208 -14.52 9.21 14.90
CA ALA A 208 -13.70 8.41 13.97
C ALA A 208 -13.69 8.99 12.55
N PHE A 209 -14.74 9.75 12.16
CA PHE A 209 -14.99 10.18 10.78
C PHE A 209 -13.80 10.86 10.09
N PRO A 210 -13.04 11.78 10.71
CA PRO A 210 -11.87 12.38 10.05
C PRO A 210 -10.80 11.35 9.67
N ASN A 211 -10.59 10.33 10.50
CA ASN A 211 -9.63 9.25 10.26
C ASN A 211 -10.13 8.29 9.17
N LEU A 212 -11.42 7.93 9.21
CA LEU A 212 -12.06 7.11 8.18
C LEU A 212 -11.99 7.79 6.81
N LEU A 213 -12.28 9.09 6.76
CA LEU A 213 -12.22 9.90 5.55
C LEU A 213 -10.78 10.03 5.01
N SER A 214 -9.80 10.27 5.91
CA SER A 214 -8.39 10.31 5.51
C SER A 214 -7.93 9.01 4.88
N TYR A 215 -8.35 7.87 5.43
CA TYR A 215 -8.03 6.56 4.86
C TYR A 215 -8.76 6.30 3.54
N SER A 216 -10.00 6.78 3.38
CA SER A 216 -10.74 6.70 2.12
C SER A 216 -10.02 7.44 0.97
N PHE A 217 -9.47 8.62 1.23
CA PHE A 217 -8.64 9.33 0.25
C PHE A 217 -7.36 8.56 -0.10
N TYR A 218 -6.71 7.96 0.88
CA TYR A 218 -5.57 7.09 0.62
C TYR A 218 -5.95 5.89 -0.26
N ARG A 219 -7.12 5.28 -0.05
CA ARG A 219 -7.63 4.20 -0.89
C ARG A 219 -7.87 4.64 -2.32
N PHE A 220 -8.44 5.82 -2.50
CA PHE A 220 -8.65 6.39 -3.83
C PHE A 220 -7.33 6.55 -4.61
N GLU A 221 -6.28 7.06 -3.97
CA GLU A 221 -4.94 7.15 -4.58
C GLU A 221 -4.41 5.76 -4.99
N CYS A 222 -4.64 4.73 -4.18
CA CYS A 222 -4.27 3.35 -4.53
C CYS A 222 -5.09 2.80 -5.69
N SER A 223 -6.40 3.09 -5.72
CA SER A 223 -7.32 2.56 -6.74
C SER A 223 -6.99 3.02 -8.16
N ILE A 224 -6.39 4.20 -8.34
CA ILE A 224 -5.94 4.68 -9.66
C ILE A 224 -4.86 3.76 -10.23
N ARG A 225 -3.91 3.36 -9.40
CA ARG A 225 -2.87 2.43 -9.82
C ARG A 225 -3.43 1.04 -10.11
N SER A 226 -4.33 0.55 -9.26
CA SER A 226 -5.02 -0.73 -9.48
C SER A 226 -5.88 -0.70 -10.74
N ALA A 227 -6.56 0.40 -11.05
CA ALA A 227 -7.31 0.57 -12.30
C ALA A 227 -6.39 0.51 -13.54
N ALA A 228 -5.18 1.09 -13.45
CA ALA A 228 -4.18 0.97 -14.51
C ALA A 228 -3.67 -0.48 -14.64
N VAL A 229 -3.42 -1.19 -13.53
CA VAL A 229 -3.03 -2.61 -13.55
C VAL A 229 -4.12 -3.49 -14.17
N LEU A 230 -5.38 -3.29 -13.80
CA LEU A 230 -6.52 -4.03 -14.35
C LEU A 230 -6.73 -3.74 -15.85
N GLY A 231 -6.33 -2.57 -16.32
CA GLY A 231 -6.26 -2.27 -17.74
C GLY A 231 -5.42 -3.29 -18.53
N ILE A 232 -4.32 -3.77 -17.98
CA ILE A 232 -3.43 -4.75 -18.62
C ILE A 232 -4.13 -6.09 -18.91
N ILE A 233 -5.09 -6.49 -18.08
CA ILE A 233 -5.90 -7.70 -18.33
C ILE A 233 -7.12 -7.47 -19.25
N GLY A 234 -7.19 -6.33 -19.91
CA GLY A 234 -8.25 -6.04 -20.89
C GLY A 234 -9.42 -5.21 -20.38
N ALA A 235 -9.38 -4.70 -19.16
CA ALA A 235 -10.45 -3.85 -18.63
C ALA A 235 -10.52 -2.46 -19.30
N GLY A 236 -9.53 -2.10 -20.15
CA GLY A 236 -9.47 -0.80 -20.81
C GLY A 236 -8.70 0.27 -20.00
N GLY A 237 -8.81 1.53 -20.41
CA GLY A 237 -8.12 2.65 -19.76
C GLY A 237 -6.63 2.77 -20.12
N LEU A 238 -5.88 3.57 -19.34
CA LEU A 238 -4.47 3.86 -19.61
C LEU A 238 -3.60 2.61 -19.63
N GLY A 239 -3.79 1.68 -18.70
CA GLY A 239 -2.97 0.48 -18.63
C GLY A 239 -3.09 -0.42 -19.86
N TYR A 240 -4.29 -0.53 -20.41
CA TYR A 240 -4.53 -1.27 -21.66
C TYR A 240 -3.80 -0.63 -22.84
N GLN A 241 -3.90 0.69 -22.98
CA GLN A 241 -3.25 1.42 -24.07
C GLN A 241 -1.72 1.39 -23.95
N ILE A 242 -1.19 1.47 -22.72
CA ILE A 242 0.27 1.33 -22.45
C ILE A 242 0.74 -0.06 -22.89
N LEU A 243 0.01 -1.13 -22.51
CA LEU A 243 0.36 -2.49 -22.91
C LEU A 243 0.35 -2.65 -24.43
N LEU A 244 -0.70 -2.19 -25.13
CA LEU A 244 -0.79 -2.25 -26.58
C LEU A 244 0.34 -1.48 -27.26
N SER A 245 0.66 -0.28 -26.78
CA SER A 245 1.76 0.53 -27.34
C SER A 245 3.11 -0.15 -27.13
N LEU A 246 3.33 -0.79 -25.99
CA LEU A 246 4.55 -1.52 -25.67
C LEU A 246 4.69 -2.78 -26.54
N GLN A 247 3.63 -3.58 -26.68
CA GLN A 247 3.60 -4.78 -27.52
C GLN A 247 3.79 -4.46 -29.02
N SER A 248 3.27 -3.30 -29.43
CA SER A 248 3.44 -2.78 -30.82
C SER A 248 4.76 -2.06 -31.03
N LEU A 249 5.66 -2.01 -30.02
CA LEU A 249 6.95 -1.31 -30.04
C LEU A 249 6.83 0.19 -30.37
N ARG A 250 5.66 0.81 -30.11
CA ARG A 250 5.39 2.23 -30.29
C ARG A 250 5.73 3.00 -29.00
N TYR A 251 7.02 3.12 -28.73
CA TYR A 251 7.50 3.68 -27.46
C TYR A 251 7.13 5.16 -27.25
N GLU A 252 6.99 5.94 -28.32
CA GLU A 252 6.58 7.35 -28.28
C GLU A 252 5.16 7.49 -27.71
N GLN A 253 4.24 6.64 -28.19
CA GLN A 253 2.86 6.54 -27.67
C GLN A 253 2.82 6.05 -26.23
N MET A 254 3.60 5.01 -25.92
CA MET A 254 3.72 4.48 -24.57
C MET A 254 4.14 5.58 -23.57
N TRP A 255 5.16 6.40 -23.92
CA TRP A 255 5.61 7.48 -23.04
C TRP A 255 4.56 8.58 -22.85
N THR A 256 3.80 8.95 -23.88
CA THR A 256 2.68 9.90 -23.76
C THR A 256 1.65 9.39 -22.75
N LEU A 257 1.26 8.11 -22.83
CA LEU A 257 0.32 7.47 -21.90
C LEU A 257 0.90 7.35 -20.48
N MET A 258 2.20 7.03 -20.33
CA MET A 258 2.87 6.98 -19.04
C MET A 258 2.91 8.35 -18.37
N ILE A 259 3.18 9.42 -19.12
CA ILE A 259 3.13 10.79 -18.60
C ILE A 259 1.70 11.15 -18.18
N ALA A 260 0.70 10.78 -18.96
CA ALA A 260 -0.71 10.97 -18.59
C ALA A 260 -1.05 10.25 -17.27
N LEU A 261 -0.55 9.03 -17.08
CA LEU A 261 -0.72 8.27 -15.83
C LEU A 261 0.00 8.93 -14.64
N ILE A 262 1.21 9.47 -14.85
CA ILE A 262 1.96 10.20 -13.82
C ILE A 262 1.21 11.49 -13.43
N ILE A 263 0.69 12.23 -14.41
CA ILE A 263 -0.11 13.43 -14.18
C ILE A 263 -1.38 13.08 -13.41
N LEU A 264 -2.08 12.03 -13.80
CA LEU A 264 -3.29 11.56 -13.12
C LEU A 264 -3.01 11.17 -11.67
N SER A 265 -1.98 10.36 -11.43
CA SER A 265 -1.54 9.94 -10.10
C SER A 265 -1.08 11.13 -9.24
N GLY A 266 -0.26 12.01 -9.81
CA GLY A 266 0.26 13.18 -9.09
C GLY A 266 -0.83 14.20 -8.76
N SER A 267 -1.78 14.44 -9.67
CA SER A 267 -2.91 15.34 -9.43
C SER A 267 -3.83 14.82 -8.33
N THR A 268 -4.09 13.51 -8.30
CA THR A 268 -4.91 12.89 -7.26
C THR A 268 -4.22 12.87 -5.91
N ASP A 269 -2.92 12.60 -5.85
CA ASP A 269 -2.10 12.72 -4.63
C ASP A 269 -2.16 14.15 -4.08
N PHE A 270 -2.03 15.16 -4.95
CA PHE A 270 -2.09 16.56 -4.58
C PHE A 270 -3.47 16.97 -4.08
N CYS A 271 -4.53 16.66 -4.84
CA CYS A 271 -5.92 16.93 -4.45
C CYS A 271 -6.28 16.27 -3.12
N SER A 272 -5.91 15.00 -2.95
CA SER A 272 -6.13 14.25 -1.72
C SER A 272 -5.43 14.88 -0.52
N ALA A 273 -4.17 15.30 -0.67
CA ALA A 273 -3.43 15.99 0.38
C ALA A 273 -4.05 17.36 0.72
N MET A 274 -4.49 18.12 -0.28
CA MET A 274 -5.16 19.40 -0.10
C MET A 274 -6.51 19.24 0.63
N LEU A 275 -7.32 18.23 0.25
CA LEU A 275 -8.60 17.95 0.90
C LEU A 275 -8.42 17.55 2.36
N ARG A 276 -7.48 16.65 2.66
CA ARG A 276 -7.16 16.26 4.06
C ARG A 276 -6.81 17.47 4.91
N ARG A 277 -5.94 18.35 4.41
CA ARG A 277 -5.57 19.58 5.13
C ARG A 277 -6.76 20.49 5.39
N ARG A 278 -7.66 20.68 4.39
CA ARG A 278 -8.85 21.51 4.54
C ARG A 278 -9.90 20.93 5.49
N LEU A 279 -10.01 19.60 5.52
CA LEU A 279 -10.98 18.88 6.36
C LEU A 279 -10.46 18.62 7.79
N GLY A 280 -9.22 19.06 8.11
CA GLY A 280 -8.62 18.80 9.41
C GLY A 280 -8.35 17.32 9.70
N ALA A 281 -8.33 16.49 8.64
CA ALA A 281 -8.07 15.08 8.77
C ALA A 281 -6.56 14.83 9.00
N PRO A 282 -6.18 13.82 9.83
CA PRO A 282 -4.79 13.53 10.14
C PRO A 282 -3.99 13.13 8.90
N SER A 283 -2.68 13.30 8.97
CA SER A 283 -1.77 12.88 7.89
C SER A 283 -1.73 11.36 7.77
N ARG A 284 -1.21 10.84 6.63
CA ARG A 284 -1.01 9.39 6.44
C ARG A 284 -0.17 8.73 7.53
N LEU A 285 0.78 9.48 8.08
CA LEU A 285 1.68 9.01 9.13
C LEU A 285 0.95 8.74 10.43
N ASP A 286 0.01 9.59 10.80
CA ASP A 286 -0.74 9.45 12.04
C ASP A 286 -1.59 8.17 12.01
N LEU A 287 -2.16 7.81 10.86
CA LEU A 287 -2.94 6.57 10.68
C LEU A 287 -2.09 5.28 10.76
N ASN A 288 -0.84 5.33 10.28
CA ASN A 288 0.06 4.18 10.35
C ASN A 288 0.77 4.06 11.72
N PHE A 289 0.80 5.14 12.49
CA PHE A 289 1.46 5.23 13.79
C PHE A 289 0.62 4.70 14.96
N LEU A 290 -0.70 4.77 14.86
CA LEU A 290 -1.61 4.25 15.86
C LEU A 290 -1.36 2.77 16.17
N ASN A 291 -0.89 2.01 15.19
CA ASN A 291 -0.51 0.60 15.35
C ASN A 291 0.88 0.35 15.97
N LEU A 292 1.75 1.37 16.09
CA LEU A 292 3.13 1.19 16.55
C LEU A 292 3.42 1.78 17.94
N SER A 293 2.60 2.68 18.45
CA SER A 293 2.83 3.35 19.75
C SER A 293 1.74 3.10 20.80
N GLY A 294 0.90 2.14 20.59
CA GLY A 294 -0.14 1.77 21.54
C GLY A 294 0.42 1.41 22.92
N ARG A 295 0.14 2.26 23.88
CA ARG A 295 0.33 2.17 25.34
C ARG A 295 1.59 2.84 25.89
N GLU A 296 1.54 4.05 26.27
CA GLU A 296 1.97 4.46 27.61
C GLU A 296 2.31 5.94 27.86
N LYS A 297 2.31 6.87 26.90
CA LYS A 297 2.77 8.23 27.27
C LYS A 297 1.95 9.45 26.82
N GLU A 298 0.85 9.31 26.09
CA GLU A 298 0.11 10.50 25.61
C GLU A 298 -1.23 10.81 26.31
N SER A 299 -1.64 10.05 27.31
CA SER A 299 -2.94 10.29 27.97
C SER A 299 -3.00 11.56 28.83
N ARG A 300 -1.88 12.19 29.14
CA ARG A 300 -1.86 13.45 29.96
C ARG A 300 -1.67 14.73 29.13
N GLY A 301 -0.87 14.73 28.09
CA GLY A 301 -0.62 15.94 27.29
C GLY A 301 -1.66 16.22 26.20
N ALA A 302 -2.28 15.17 25.63
CA ALA A 302 -3.29 15.31 24.59
C ALA A 302 -4.65 15.80 25.13
N SER A 303 -4.99 15.47 26.38
CA SER A 303 -6.24 15.91 27.01
C SER A 303 -6.27 17.43 27.24
N GLU A 304 -5.16 18.03 27.62
CA GLU A 304 -5.08 19.50 27.85
C GLU A 304 -5.03 20.30 26.54
N ALA A 305 -4.37 19.77 25.49
CA ALA A 305 -4.34 20.40 24.17
C ALA A 305 -5.67 20.27 23.40
N MET A 306 -6.47 19.23 23.66
CA MET A 306 -7.79 19.03 23.04
C MET A 306 -8.87 19.93 23.67
N VAL A 307 -8.81 20.16 24.99
CA VAL A 307 -9.75 21.03 25.69
C VAL A 307 -9.56 22.49 25.27
N SER A 308 -8.34 22.94 24.97
CA SER A 308 -8.06 24.31 24.50
C SER A 308 -8.48 24.58 23.05
N ARG A 309 -8.69 23.54 22.21
CA ARG A 309 -9.14 23.69 20.80
C ARG A 309 -10.64 23.47 20.57
N SER A 310 -11.38 23.05 21.57
CA SER A 310 -12.81 22.69 21.42
C SER A 310 -13.80 23.86 21.46
N THR A 311 -13.34 25.11 21.57
CA THR A 311 -14.23 26.29 21.71
C THR A 311 -14.59 27.01 20.40
N HIS A 312 -14.20 26.50 19.22
CA HIS A 312 -14.67 27.01 17.95
C HIS A 312 -15.34 25.92 17.10
N HIS A 313 -16.50 25.47 17.54
CA HIS A 313 -17.43 24.76 16.67
C HIS A 313 -18.17 25.76 15.76
N SER A 314 -17.58 26.09 14.61
CA SER A 314 -18.37 26.55 13.48
C SER A 314 -19.05 25.32 12.82
N PRO A 315 -20.32 25.38 12.43
CA PRO A 315 -21.00 24.22 11.85
C PRO A 315 -20.29 23.78 10.58
N LEU A 316 -19.80 22.53 10.58
CA LEU A 316 -19.05 21.88 9.50
C LEU A 316 -19.77 21.93 8.13
N ALA A 317 -21.10 22.10 8.14
CA ALA A 317 -21.95 21.99 6.97
C ALA A 317 -21.82 23.12 5.93
N THR A 318 -21.48 24.34 6.33
CA THR A 318 -21.56 25.49 5.41
C THR A 318 -20.26 25.80 4.66
N ARG A 319 -19.11 25.39 5.18
CA ARG A 319 -17.80 25.69 4.56
C ARG A 319 -17.31 24.66 3.55
N HIS A 320 -17.88 23.45 3.55
CA HIS A 320 -17.41 22.33 2.73
C HIS A 320 -18.37 21.89 1.62
N SER A 321 -19.53 22.57 1.49
CA SER A 321 -20.58 22.22 0.51
C SER A 321 -20.08 22.10 -0.95
N PRO A 322 -19.22 23.00 -1.48
CA PRO A 322 -18.79 22.87 -2.88
C PRO A 322 -17.89 21.64 -3.14
N LEU A 323 -17.10 21.23 -2.16
CA LEU A 323 -16.23 20.05 -2.31
C LEU A 323 -17.02 18.75 -2.30
N ILE A 324 -18.03 18.65 -1.45
CA ILE A 324 -18.95 17.52 -1.40
C ILE A 324 -19.73 17.44 -2.72
N LEU A 325 -20.22 18.57 -3.22
CA LEU A 325 -20.93 18.63 -4.51
C LEU A 325 -20.04 18.12 -5.65
N VAL A 326 -18.78 18.58 -5.75
CA VAL A 326 -17.84 18.11 -6.77
C VAL A 326 -17.59 16.59 -6.65
N ALA A 327 -17.42 16.07 -5.44
CA ALA A 327 -17.24 14.64 -5.22
C ALA A 327 -18.47 13.82 -5.65
N VAL A 328 -19.68 14.30 -5.34
CA VAL A 328 -20.94 13.65 -5.74
C VAL A 328 -21.11 13.71 -7.26
N VAL A 329 -20.86 14.85 -7.89
CA VAL A 329 -20.93 15.00 -9.36
C VAL A 329 -19.92 14.07 -10.04
N LEU A 330 -18.68 14.01 -9.56
CA LEU A 330 -17.66 13.10 -10.08
C LEU A 330 -18.09 11.63 -9.95
N LEU A 331 -18.70 11.27 -8.82
CA LEU A 331 -19.22 9.92 -8.59
C LEU A 331 -20.33 9.57 -9.58
N ILE A 332 -21.36 10.41 -9.69
CA ILE A 332 -22.49 10.19 -10.60
C ILE A 332 -21.99 10.12 -12.05
N PHE A 333 -21.12 11.06 -12.43
CA PHE A 333 -20.50 11.06 -13.76
C PHE A 333 -19.73 9.76 -14.03
N SER A 334 -18.95 9.28 -13.08
CA SER A 334 -18.15 8.06 -13.23
C SER A 334 -19.02 6.83 -13.44
N PHE A 335 -20.08 6.65 -12.66
CA PHE A 335 -21.03 5.55 -12.83
C PHE A 335 -21.77 5.61 -14.18
N TRP A 336 -22.15 6.83 -14.60
CA TRP A 336 -22.79 7.03 -15.90
C TRP A 336 -21.82 6.78 -17.07
N TYR A 337 -20.57 7.23 -16.95
CA TYR A 337 -19.55 7.14 -18.00
C TYR A 337 -19.12 5.70 -18.26
N VAL A 338 -18.95 4.92 -17.20
CA VAL A 338 -18.43 3.54 -17.28
C VAL A 338 -19.39 2.60 -18.01
N LYS A 339 -20.70 2.83 -17.96
CA LYS A 339 -21.74 2.00 -18.60
C LYS A 339 -21.63 0.51 -18.24
N ALA A 340 -21.26 0.20 -16.98
CA ALA A 340 -21.20 -1.18 -16.50
C ALA A 340 -22.58 -1.81 -16.47
N ASP A 341 -22.68 -3.06 -16.90
CA ASP A 341 -23.94 -3.81 -16.90
C ASP A 341 -24.19 -4.46 -15.54
N TRP A 342 -24.82 -3.71 -14.64
CA TRP A 342 -25.18 -4.17 -13.29
C TRP A 342 -26.20 -5.30 -13.27
N SER A 343 -26.97 -5.48 -14.36
CA SER A 343 -27.95 -6.57 -14.47
C SER A 343 -27.29 -7.95 -14.45
N LYS A 344 -26.04 -8.03 -14.90
CA LYS A 344 -25.25 -9.26 -14.89
C LYS A 344 -25.07 -9.85 -13.49
N LEU A 345 -25.05 -9.01 -12.44
CA LEU A 345 -24.92 -9.49 -11.05
C LEU A 345 -26.06 -10.40 -10.62
N TRP A 346 -27.25 -10.18 -11.18
CA TRP A 346 -28.48 -10.90 -10.83
C TRP A 346 -28.93 -11.87 -11.92
N SER A 347 -28.14 -12.02 -13.00
CA SER A 347 -28.51 -12.87 -14.11
C SER A 347 -28.38 -14.36 -13.72
N LEU A 348 -29.32 -15.17 -14.20
CA LEU A 348 -29.30 -16.63 -14.00
C LEU A 348 -28.00 -17.24 -14.56
N ARG A 349 -27.50 -16.67 -15.67
CA ARG A 349 -26.24 -17.10 -16.28
C ARG A 349 -25.05 -16.92 -15.33
N THR A 350 -24.98 -15.83 -14.60
CA THR A 350 -23.91 -15.58 -13.61
C THR A 350 -23.96 -16.59 -12.48
N VAL A 351 -25.14 -16.91 -12.00
CA VAL A 351 -25.31 -17.94 -10.95
C VAL A 351 -24.86 -19.31 -11.49
N GLN A 352 -25.25 -19.66 -12.71
CA GLN A 352 -24.83 -20.93 -13.35
C GLN A 352 -23.31 -21.00 -13.54
N LEU A 353 -22.69 -19.91 -14.06
CA LEU A 353 -21.23 -19.87 -14.23
C LEU A 353 -20.51 -19.98 -12.88
N LEU A 354 -21.02 -19.31 -11.85
CA LEU A 354 -20.41 -19.37 -10.52
C LEU A 354 -20.55 -20.77 -9.91
N THR A 355 -21.69 -21.44 -10.07
CA THR A 355 -21.87 -22.83 -9.60
C THR A 355 -20.97 -23.78 -10.34
N ASN A 356 -20.87 -23.69 -11.67
CA ASN A 356 -19.95 -24.51 -12.47
C ASN A 356 -18.50 -24.34 -12.03
N VAL A 357 -18.05 -23.09 -11.83
CA VAL A 357 -16.70 -22.81 -11.34
C VAL A 357 -16.46 -23.41 -9.95
N LEU A 358 -17.45 -23.35 -9.05
CA LEU A 358 -17.34 -23.95 -7.72
C LEU A 358 -17.32 -25.48 -7.76
N ASP A 359 -18.12 -26.08 -8.63
CA ASP A 359 -18.17 -27.54 -8.81
C ASP A 359 -16.86 -28.04 -9.45
N ASP A 360 -16.33 -27.31 -10.47
CA ASP A 360 -15.07 -27.63 -11.11
C ASP A 360 -13.84 -27.33 -10.23
N ALA A 361 -13.97 -26.51 -9.21
CA ALA A 361 -12.87 -26.15 -8.29
C ALA A 361 -12.58 -27.23 -7.25
N PHE A 362 -13.49 -28.16 -6.99
CA PHE A 362 -13.34 -29.20 -5.97
C PHE A 362 -13.53 -30.61 -6.57
N PRO A 363 -12.66 -31.58 -6.18
CA PRO A 363 -11.54 -31.49 -5.24
C PRO A 363 -10.31 -30.76 -5.82
N PRO A 364 -9.52 -30.07 -4.99
CA PRO A 364 -8.27 -29.42 -5.44
C PRO A 364 -7.28 -30.46 -6.00
N ASP A 365 -6.55 -30.10 -7.08
CA ASP A 365 -5.50 -30.96 -7.64
C ASP A 365 -4.23 -30.91 -6.76
N VAL A 366 -3.87 -32.02 -6.16
CA VAL A 366 -2.66 -32.17 -5.33
C VAL A 366 -1.48 -32.83 -6.07
N GLY A 367 -1.65 -33.17 -7.35
CA GLY A 367 -0.63 -33.89 -8.12
C GLY A 367 0.66 -33.09 -8.35
N GLN A 368 0.61 -31.77 -8.29
CA GLN A 368 1.73 -30.87 -8.63
C GLN A 368 2.41 -30.21 -7.41
N LEU A 369 2.32 -30.80 -6.23
CA LEU A 369 2.86 -30.20 -4.99
C LEU A 369 4.38 -29.89 -5.04
N SER A 370 5.18 -30.72 -5.70
CA SER A 370 6.63 -30.48 -5.85
C SER A 370 6.93 -29.23 -6.69
N GLN A 371 6.16 -29.03 -7.77
CA GLN A 371 6.25 -27.83 -8.60
C GLN A 371 5.79 -26.59 -7.83
N LEU A 372 4.69 -26.68 -7.09
CA LEU A 372 4.18 -25.60 -6.25
C LEU A 372 5.17 -25.18 -5.17
N PHE A 373 5.90 -26.14 -4.58
CA PHE A 373 6.97 -25.82 -3.62
C PHE A 373 8.10 -25.02 -4.29
N THR A 374 8.56 -25.43 -5.45
CA THR A 374 9.60 -24.72 -6.21
C THR A 374 9.15 -23.31 -6.59
N LEU A 375 7.93 -23.16 -7.12
CA LEU A 375 7.37 -21.85 -7.48
C LEU A 375 7.13 -20.96 -6.24
N SER A 376 6.78 -21.53 -5.10
CA SER A 376 6.66 -20.81 -3.83
C SER A 376 8.00 -20.24 -3.37
N THR A 377 9.09 -21.03 -3.48
CA THR A 377 10.45 -20.54 -3.15
C THR A 377 10.90 -19.44 -4.10
N GLN A 378 10.61 -19.55 -5.39
CA GLN A 378 10.88 -18.48 -6.38
C GLN A 378 10.12 -17.20 -6.07
N THR A 379 8.82 -17.32 -5.75
CA THR A 379 7.97 -16.18 -5.35
C THR A 379 8.51 -15.47 -4.10
N LEU A 380 8.95 -16.27 -3.11
CA LEU A 380 9.56 -15.74 -1.89
C LEU A 380 10.87 -15.02 -2.20
N ALA A 381 11.76 -15.64 -2.99
CA ALA A 381 13.05 -15.05 -3.40
C ALA A 381 12.84 -13.73 -4.16
N MET A 382 11.89 -13.68 -5.11
CA MET A 382 11.51 -12.46 -5.84
C MET A 382 11.10 -11.34 -4.88
N SER A 383 10.25 -11.65 -3.90
CA SER A 383 9.77 -10.66 -2.92
C SER A 383 10.88 -10.13 -2.00
N ILE A 384 11.82 -10.98 -1.59
CA ILE A 384 12.97 -10.61 -0.76
C ILE A 384 13.91 -9.68 -1.53
N LEU A 385 14.26 -10.01 -2.77
CA LEU A 385 15.10 -9.16 -3.62
C LEU A 385 14.45 -7.80 -3.88
N ALA A 386 13.16 -7.81 -4.20
CA ALA A 386 12.41 -6.60 -4.45
C ALA A 386 12.38 -5.66 -3.23
N ILE A 387 12.12 -6.21 -2.04
CA ILE A 387 12.04 -5.36 -0.85
C ILE A 387 13.41 -4.94 -0.32
N ALA A 388 14.46 -5.74 -0.53
CA ALA A 388 15.82 -5.36 -0.19
C ALA A 388 16.30 -4.17 -1.04
N THR A 389 16.12 -4.22 -2.35
CA THR A 389 16.46 -3.11 -3.27
C THR A 389 15.62 -1.87 -2.98
N ALA A 390 14.31 -2.03 -2.78
CA ALA A 390 13.40 -0.94 -2.42
C ALA A 390 13.74 -0.31 -1.07
N GLY A 391 14.09 -1.12 -0.08
CA GLY A 391 14.43 -0.67 1.27
C GLY A 391 15.73 0.12 1.30
N LEU A 392 16.79 -0.42 0.70
CA LEU A 392 18.09 0.25 0.62
C LEU A 392 17.98 1.58 -0.17
N GLY A 393 17.40 1.53 -1.37
CA GLY A 393 17.21 2.72 -2.19
C GLY A 393 16.27 3.74 -1.52
N GLY A 394 15.21 3.26 -0.86
CA GLY A 394 14.27 4.10 -0.11
C GLY A 394 14.92 4.82 1.07
N ILE A 395 15.78 4.16 1.83
CA ILE A 395 16.56 4.79 2.91
C ILE A 395 17.46 5.89 2.33
N LEU A 396 18.22 5.59 1.29
CA LEU A 396 19.16 6.54 0.69
C LEU A 396 18.45 7.77 0.12
N LEU A 397 17.33 7.58 -0.59
CA LEU A 397 16.59 8.66 -1.23
C LEU A 397 15.65 9.40 -0.27
N SER A 398 15.35 8.85 0.90
CA SER A 398 14.47 9.50 1.89
C SER A 398 15.05 10.81 2.43
N PHE A 399 16.35 10.86 2.64
CA PHE A 399 17.03 12.04 3.18
C PHE A 399 16.99 13.23 2.22
N PRO A 400 17.46 13.12 0.96
CA PRO A 400 17.37 14.25 0.03
C PRO A 400 15.92 14.60 -0.36
N ALA A 401 14.97 13.69 -0.20
CA ALA A 401 13.55 13.97 -0.43
C ALA A 401 12.87 14.71 0.73
N ALA A 402 13.48 14.75 1.92
CA ALA A 402 12.92 15.42 3.09
C ALA A 402 13.18 16.94 3.07
N ASN A 403 12.12 17.75 3.32
CA ASN A 403 12.21 19.22 3.30
C ASN A 403 13.19 19.79 4.34
N ASN A 404 13.33 19.12 5.47
CA ASN A 404 14.18 19.56 6.59
C ASN A 404 15.61 19.04 6.51
N PHE A 405 16.05 18.48 5.37
CA PHE A 405 17.37 17.88 5.24
C PHE A 405 18.39 18.82 4.55
N LEU A 406 18.11 19.24 3.32
CA LEU A 406 19.02 20.05 2.49
C LEU A 406 18.65 21.53 2.43
N LEU A 407 17.45 21.92 2.85
CA LEU A 407 17.00 23.31 2.79
C LEU A 407 17.60 24.16 3.92
N PRO A 408 17.63 25.51 3.77
CA PRO A 408 18.10 26.43 4.80
C PRO A 408 17.41 26.17 6.16
N GLY A 409 18.22 26.08 7.21
CA GLY A 409 17.75 25.65 8.54
C GLY A 409 17.60 24.15 8.73
N GLY A 410 17.88 23.35 7.71
CA GLY A 410 17.79 21.89 7.73
C GLY A 410 18.92 21.18 8.48
N ILE A 411 18.86 19.85 8.46
CA ILE A 411 19.81 18.98 9.18
C ILE A 411 21.24 19.14 8.65
N LEU A 412 21.42 19.24 7.34
CA LEU A 412 22.72 19.45 6.68
C LEU A 412 23.04 20.92 6.34
N ASP A 413 22.23 21.86 6.82
CA ASP A 413 22.52 23.27 6.58
C ASP A 413 23.81 23.69 7.29
N THR A 414 24.75 24.20 6.50
CA THR A 414 26.06 24.73 6.96
C THR A 414 26.05 26.24 7.15
N GLY A 415 24.89 26.90 7.12
CA GLY A 415 24.76 28.34 7.40
C GLY A 415 25.14 29.25 6.23
N GLY A 416 25.18 28.73 5.01
CA GLY A 416 25.51 29.51 3.79
C GLY A 416 24.27 29.97 3.01
N ASN A 417 24.53 30.95 2.12
CA ASN A 417 23.58 31.61 1.24
C ASN A 417 22.66 30.62 0.47
N ARG A 418 21.41 31.02 0.14
CA ARG A 418 20.36 30.28 -0.58
C ARG A 418 20.86 29.05 -1.35
N ASN A 419 20.60 27.86 -0.80
CA ASN A 419 21.13 26.60 -1.35
C ASN A 419 20.26 26.12 -2.53
N TYR A 420 20.39 26.76 -3.71
CA TYR A 420 19.68 26.36 -4.93
C TYR A 420 19.91 24.90 -5.29
N LEU A 421 21.12 24.39 -5.05
CA LEU A 421 21.45 22.98 -5.26
C LEU A 421 20.58 22.05 -4.39
N GLY A 422 20.37 22.40 -3.12
CA GLY A 422 19.51 21.65 -2.22
C GLY A 422 18.06 21.59 -2.70
N ILE A 423 17.54 22.70 -3.25
CA ILE A 423 16.18 22.75 -3.82
C ILE A 423 16.11 21.88 -5.08
N ILE A 424 17.09 21.94 -5.96
CA ILE A 424 17.14 21.12 -7.19
C ILE A 424 17.17 19.63 -6.83
N VAL A 425 18.05 19.22 -5.90
CA VAL A 425 18.16 17.83 -5.46
C VAL A 425 16.85 17.36 -4.82
N LEU A 426 16.22 18.18 -3.98
CA LEU A 426 14.92 17.87 -3.38
C LEU A 426 13.86 17.62 -4.45
N VAL A 427 13.72 18.55 -5.40
CA VAL A 427 12.70 18.47 -6.46
C VAL A 427 12.94 17.26 -7.35
N LEU A 428 14.19 17.04 -7.78
CA LEU A 428 14.54 15.89 -8.62
C LEU A 428 14.30 14.57 -7.89
N THR A 429 14.68 14.47 -6.62
CA THR A 429 14.46 13.24 -5.83
C THR A 429 12.97 12.97 -5.64
N ARG A 430 12.18 13.98 -5.34
CA ARG A 430 10.71 13.84 -5.20
C ARG A 430 10.06 13.48 -6.52
N PHE A 431 10.49 14.08 -7.61
CA PHE A 431 10.02 13.71 -8.95
C PHE A 431 10.37 12.25 -9.28
N PHE A 432 11.61 11.82 -9.01
CA PHE A 432 12.03 10.45 -9.21
C PHE A 432 11.19 9.46 -8.38
N LEU A 433 10.97 9.75 -7.10
CA LEU A 433 10.11 8.92 -6.25
C LEU A 433 8.64 8.90 -6.71
N LEU A 434 8.14 10.01 -7.25
CA LEU A 434 6.81 10.05 -7.86
C LEU A 434 6.76 9.22 -9.14
N PHE A 435 7.75 9.38 -10.02
CA PHE A 435 7.87 8.66 -11.28
C PHE A 435 7.87 7.14 -11.05
N THR A 436 8.75 6.65 -10.16
CA THR A 436 8.87 5.21 -9.91
C THR A 436 7.62 4.57 -9.31
N ARG A 437 6.87 5.28 -8.46
CA ARG A 437 5.63 4.77 -7.85
C ARG A 437 4.38 4.98 -8.69
N ALA A 438 4.38 5.93 -9.64
CA ALA A 438 3.23 6.21 -10.48
C ALA A 438 3.04 5.13 -11.57
N ILE A 439 4.15 4.56 -12.04
CA ILE A 439 4.15 3.50 -13.03
C ILE A 439 3.91 2.15 -12.34
N PRO A 440 2.88 1.39 -12.71
CA PRO A 440 2.60 0.07 -12.15
C PRO A 440 3.72 -0.94 -12.39
N GLU A 441 3.84 -1.91 -11.49
CA GLU A 441 4.88 -2.96 -11.51
C GLU A 441 4.93 -3.78 -12.81
N PRO A 442 3.79 -4.16 -13.45
CA PRO A 442 3.85 -4.95 -14.69
C PRO A 442 4.52 -4.20 -15.83
N ILE A 443 4.33 -2.88 -15.90
CA ILE A 443 4.96 -2.06 -16.95
C ILE A 443 6.47 -2.04 -16.76
N TRP A 444 6.95 -1.89 -15.52
CA TRP A 444 8.36 -2.04 -15.21
C TRP A 444 8.89 -3.43 -15.58
N ALA A 445 8.15 -4.48 -15.24
CA ALA A 445 8.55 -5.85 -15.55
C ALA A 445 8.68 -6.10 -17.06
N LEU A 446 7.74 -5.60 -17.85
CA LEU A 446 7.80 -5.69 -19.32
C LEU A 446 9.02 -4.96 -19.91
N ILE A 447 9.39 -3.79 -19.37
CA ILE A 447 10.59 -3.06 -19.79
C ILE A 447 11.85 -3.86 -19.46
N PHE A 448 11.93 -4.46 -18.26
CA PHE A 448 13.10 -5.25 -17.88
C PHE A 448 13.20 -6.59 -18.61
N LEU A 449 12.09 -7.17 -19.07
CA LEU A 449 12.10 -8.38 -19.90
C LEU A 449 12.73 -8.17 -21.28
N PHE A 450 12.92 -6.93 -21.73
CA PHE A 450 13.70 -6.68 -22.95
C PHE A 450 15.21 -6.91 -22.74
N VAL A 451 15.72 -6.60 -21.55
CA VAL A 451 17.16 -6.66 -21.22
C VAL A 451 17.53 -7.93 -20.47
N LEU A 452 16.61 -8.43 -19.66
CA LEU A 452 16.85 -9.60 -18.82
C LEU A 452 16.05 -10.78 -19.36
N PHE A 453 16.66 -11.96 -19.30
CA PHE A 453 15.93 -13.18 -19.62
C PHE A 453 14.76 -13.42 -18.63
N PRO A 454 13.67 -14.08 -19.11
CA PRO A 454 12.56 -14.46 -18.23
C PRO A 454 13.03 -15.21 -16.99
N GLY A 455 12.48 -14.84 -15.82
CA GLY A 455 12.90 -15.42 -14.54
C GLY A 455 12.46 -14.56 -13.36
N ILE A 456 13.11 -14.79 -12.21
CA ILE A 456 12.82 -14.06 -10.96
C ILE A 456 13.27 -12.59 -11.04
N LEU A 457 14.41 -12.31 -11.70
CA LEU A 457 15.10 -11.03 -11.62
C LEU A 457 14.32 -9.86 -12.24
N PRO A 458 13.73 -9.94 -13.45
CA PRO A 458 12.91 -8.85 -14.00
C PRO A 458 11.78 -8.44 -13.07
N GLY A 459 11.07 -9.45 -12.51
CA GLY A 459 10.00 -9.21 -11.56
C GLY A 459 10.48 -8.58 -10.25
N ALA A 460 11.60 -9.04 -9.72
CA ALA A 460 12.20 -8.50 -8.49
C ALA A 460 12.61 -7.03 -8.66
N ILE A 461 13.23 -6.66 -9.79
CA ILE A 461 13.64 -5.28 -10.07
C ILE A 461 12.41 -4.39 -10.28
N ALA A 462 11.42 -4.85 -11.04
CA ALA A 462 10.19 -4.11 -11.28
C ALA A 462 9.46 -3.77 -9.97
N LEU A 463 9.23 -4.78 -9.14
CA LEU A 463 8.65 -4.62 -7.81
C LEU A 463 9.53 -3.75 -6.92
N GLY A 464 10.86 -3.90 -7.00
CA GLY A 464 11.84 -3.13 -6.25
C GLY A 464 11.75 -1.63 -6.55
N ILE A 465 11.77 -1.24 -7.82
CA ILE A 465 11.68 0.15 -8.27
C ILE A 465 10.35 0.78 -7.87
N HIS A 466 9.24 0.08 -8.07
CA HIS A 466 7.94 0.60 -7.67
C HIS A 466 7.85 0.81 -6.14
N ASN A 467 8.28 -0.17 -5.36
CA ASN A 467 8.26 -0.08 -3.90
C ASN A 467 9.26 0.94 -3.36
N LEU A 468 10.40 1.17 -4.04
CA LEU A 468 11.37 2.22 -3.71
C LEU A 468 10.71 3.61 -3.74
N GLY A 469 9.90 3.90 -4.74
CA GLY A 469 9.16 5.16 -4.83
C GLY A 469 8.20 5.37 -3.65
N ILE A 470 7.55 4.30 -3.20
CA ILE A 470 6.63 4.35 -2.06
C ILE A 470 7.39 4.48 -0.74
N LEU A 471 8.39 3.62 -0.51
CA LEU A 471 9.19 3.61 0.73
C LEU A 471 9.98 4.90 0.89
N GLY A 472 10.65 5.38 -0.18
CA GLY A 472 11.41 6.62 -0.15
C GLY A 472 10.55 7.81 0.26
N ARG A 473 9.32 7.91 -0.26
CA ARG A 473 8.39 8.97 0.14
C ARG A 473 7.93 8.84 1.59
N LEU A 474 7.53 7.64 2.04
CA LEU A 474 7.11 7.42 3.42
C LEU A 474 8.23 7.69 4.41
N MET A 475 9.45 7.27 4.10
CA MET A 475 10.64 7.50 4.94
C MET A 475 11.04 8.97 4.98
N ALA A 476 10.89 9.71 3.86
CA ALA A 476 11.10 11.15 3.84
C ALA A 476 10.12 11.89 4.77
N GLU A 477 8.85 11.50 4.78
CA GLU A 477 7.84 12.05 5.70
C GLU A 477 8.19 11.76 7.17
N VAL A 478 8.76 10.59 7.50
CA VAL A 478 9.27 10.30 8.86
C VAL A 478 10.39 11.25 9.25
N THR A 479 11.31 11.51 8.32
CA THR A 479 12.44 12.43 8.55
C THR A 479 11.95 13.87 8.72
N GLU A 480 10.92 14.28 7.97
CA GLU A 480 10.30 15.61 8.08
C GLU A 480 9.64 15.85 9.43
N ASN A 481 9.04 14.80 10.02
CA ASN A 481 8.35 14.87 11.31
C ASN A 481 9.23 14.49 12.51
N LEU A 482 10.56 14.45 12.33
CA LEU A 482 11.48 14.18 13.42
C LEU A 482 11.51 15.34 14.43
N ASP A 483 11.57 15.01 15.73
CA ASP A 483 11.84 16.03 16.77
C ASP A 483 13.20 16.70 16.52
N PRO A 484 13.24 18.03 16.29
CA PRO A 484 14.48 18.72 15.95
C PRO A 484 15.43 18.91 17.16
N ARG A 485 14.98 18.67 18.39
CA ARG A 485 15.77 18.95 19.61
C ARG A 485 17.08 18.17 19.67
N PRO A 486 17.13 16.83 19.46
CA PRO A 486 18.40 16.10 19.49
C PRO A 486 19.39 16.59 18.43
N VAL A 487 18.89 16.91 17.23
CA VAL A 487 19.70 17.44 16.12
C VAL A 487 20.28 18.80 16.47
N ARG A 488 19.46 19.71 17.03
CA ARG A 488 19.89 21.04 17.46
C ARG A 488 20.93 20.98 18.58
N SER A 489 20.78 20.07 19.54
CA SER A 489 21.73 19.87 20.62
C SER A 489 23.09 19.42 20.12
N LEU A 490 23.13 18.46 19.20
CA LEU A 490 24.38 17.99 18.58
C LEU A 490 25.07 19.09 17.78
N LYS A 491 24.31 19.89 17.01
CA LYS A 491 24.85 21.05 16.28
C LYS A 491 25.39 22.13 17.22
N ALA A 492 24.72 22.42 18.32
CA ALA A 492 25.17 23.36 19.33
C ALA A 492 26.50 22.93 19.99
N LEU A 493 26.76 21.62 20.08
CA LEU A 493 28.02 21.04 20.54
C LEU A 493 29.10 21.00 19.45
N GLY A 494 28.85 21.56 18.26
CA GLY A 494 29.82 21.59 17.16
C GLY A 494 29.91 20.31 16.35
N ALA A 495 28.93 19.40 16.43
CA ALA A 495 28.93 18.18 15.63
C ALA A 495 28.82 18.50 14.13
N SER A 496 29.64 17.82 13.33
CA SER A 496 29.60 17.93 11.86
C SER A 496 28.28 17.38 11.30
N ALA A 497 27.92 17.78 10.09
CA ALA A 497 26.69 17.30 9.43
C ALA A 497 26.61 15.76 9.31
N PRO A 498 27.66 15.02 8.91
CA PRO A 498 27.66 13.54 8.93
C PRO A 498 27.48 12.96 10.33
N SER A 499 28.15 13.54 11.34
CA SER A 499 27.99 13.08 12.72
C SER A 499 26.56 13.30 13.24
N THR A 500 25.96 14.45 12.91
CA THR A 500 24.57 14.75 13.27
C THR A 500 23.60 13.76 12.60
N LEU A 501 23.84 13.38 11.33
CA LEU A 501 23.05 12.36 10.64
C LEU A 501 23.19 10.98 11.29
N LEU A 502 24.43 10.53 11.54
CA LEU A 502 24.70 9.19 12.06
C LEU A 502 24.26 9.00 13.51
N TYR A 503 24.42 10.01 14.35
CA TYR A 503 24.13 9.91 15.80
C TYR A 503 22.81 10.56 16.22
N GLY A 504 22.32 11.55 15.46
CA GLY A 504 21.09 12.28 15.80
C GLY A 504 19.85 11.85 15.05
N VAL A 505 19.98 11.50 13.76
CA VAL A 505 18.85 11.20 12.88
C VAL A 505 18.66 9.70 12.68
N LEU A 506 19.71 9.01 12.20
CA LEU A 506 19.63 7.61 11.78
C LEU A 506 19.18 6.67 12.92
N PRO A 507 19.66 6.75 14.17
CA PRO A 507 19.22 5.84 15.23
C PRO A 507 17.74 5.97 15.57
N VAL A 508 17.16 7.17 15.38
CA VAL A 508 15.75 7.46 15.68
C VAL A 508 14.84 7.06 14.51
N THR A 509 15.30 7.21 13.27
CA THR A 509 14.51 6.90 12.06
C THR A 509 14.59 5.44 11.64
N LEU A 510 15.76 4.79 11.81
CA LEU A 510 16.02 3.43 11.34
C LEU A 510 15.00 2.37 11.82
N PRO A 511 14.60 2.32 13.11
CA PRO A 511 13.60 1.35 13.55
C PRO A 511 12.25 1.52 12.84
N ARG A 512 11.88 2.78 12.53
CA ARG A 512 10.66 3.10 11.79
C ARG A 512 10.78 2.71 10.32
N PHE A 513 11.94 2.96 9.71
CA PHE A 513 12.24 2.57 8.33
C PHE A 513 12.17 1.06 8.17
N LEU A 514 12.80 0.30 9.07
CA LEU A 514 12.74 -1.15 9.07
C LEU A 514 11.31 -1.67 9.25
N ALA A 515 10.52 -1.05 10.11
CA ALA A 515 9.11 -1.42 10.27
C ALA A 515 8.30 -1.20 8.96
N TYR A 516 8.57 -0.12 8.21
CA TYR A 516 7.94 0.12 6.90
C TYR A 516 8.40 -0.86 5.82
N ILE A 517 9.70 -1.20 5.80
CA ILE A 517 10.25 -2.21 4.89
C ILE A 517 9.54 -3.55 5.12
N LEU A 518 9.44 -4.00 6.37
CA LEU A 518 8.79 -5.25 6.74
C LEU A 518 7.29 -5.26 6.40
N TYR A 519 6.58 -4.18 6.71
CA TYR A 519 5.17 -4.05 6.32
C TYR A 519 5.00 -4.08 4.78
N ARG A 520 5.92 -3.40 4.08
CA ARG A 520 5.87 -3.36 2.62
C ARG A 520 6.25 -4.70 1.98
N TRP A 521 7.07 -5.52 2.66
CA TRP A 521 7.36 -6.89 2.22
C TRP A 521 6.10 -7.76 2.13
N GLU A 522 5.22 -7.69 3.13
CA GLU A 522 3.92 -8.38 3.12
C GLU A 522 3.08 -7.99 1.89
N VAL A 523 3.06 -6.69 1.54
CA VAL A 523 2.35 -6.19 0.36
C VAL A 523 3.06 -6.60 -0.94
N CYS A 524 4.40 -6.54 -0.97
CA CYS A 524 5.22 -6.88 -2.12
C CYS A 524 5.06 -8.35 -2.51
N LEU A 525 5.00 -9.27 -1.54
CA LEU A 525 4.76 -10.68 -1.82
C LEU A 525 3.43 -10.88 -2.56
N ARG A 526 2.37 -10.21 -2.15
CA ARG A 526 1.08 -10.28 -2.87
C ARG A 526 1.15 -9.70 -4.28
N ALA A 527 1.96 -8.68 -4.47
CA ALA A 527 2.17 -8.06 -5.79
C ALA A 527 3.02 -8.92 -6.75
N THR A 528 3.70 -9.98 -6.28
CA THR A 528 4.43 -10.90 -7.19
C THR A 528 3.53 -11.56 -8.23
N VAL A 529 2.24 -11.74 -7.91
CA VAL A 529 1.26 -12.28 -8.86
C VAL A 529 1.12 -11.38 -10.09
N ILE A 530 1.22 -10.06 -9.89
CA ILE A 530 1.08 -9.08 -10.98
C ILE A 530 2.20 -9.23 -12.01
N VAL A 531 3.43 -9.37 -11.54
CA VAL A 531 4.58 -9.52 -12.46
C VAL A 531 4.64 -10.92 -13.07
N GLY A 532 4.04 -11.91 -12.44
CA GLY A 532 3.82 -13.24 -13.00
C GLY A 532 2.95 -13.22 -14.27
N LEU A 533 1.95 -12.34 -14.34
CA LEU A 533 1.11 -12.14 -15.53
C LEU A 533 1.92 -11.73 -16.77
N VAL A 534 2.99 -10.97 -16.59
CA VAL A 534 3.81 -10.45 -17.69
C VAL A 534 5.07 -11.30 -17.95
N GLY A 535 5.17 -12.49 -17.35
CA GLY A 535 6.21 -13.48 -17.67
C GLY A 535 7.34 -13.60 -16.64
N ALA A 536 7.24 -13.01 -15.45
CA ALA A 536 8.13 -13.34 -14.34
C ALA A 536 7.76 -14.70 -13.76
N ASP A 537 8.76 -15.49 -13.34
CA ASP A 537 8.54 -16.81 -12.74
C ASP A 537 7.84 -16.72 -11.37
N GLY A 538 7.33 -17.87 -10.89
CA GLY A 538 6.71 -18.02 -9.58
C GLY A 538 5.23 -18.42 -9.64
N LEU A 539 4.60 -18.46 -8.45
CA LEU A 539 3.17 -18.85 -8.32
C LEU A 539 2.22 -17.97 -9.14
N GLY A 540 2.57 -16.69 -9.35
CA GLY A 540 1.74 -15.76 -10.12
C GLY A 540 1.59 -16.16 -11.57
N ARG A 541 2.66 -16.65 -12.20
CA ARG A 541 2.64 -17.15 -13.57
C ARG A 541 1.75 -18.39 -13.69
N LEU A 542 1.97 -19.38 -12.83
CA LEU A 542 1.17 -20.60 -12.81
C LEU A 542 -0.32 -20.29 -12.64
N LEU A 543 -0.65 -19.39 -11.69
CA LEU A 543 -2.03 -18.99 -11.43
C LEU A 543 -2.68 -18.34 -12.67
N THR A 544 -1.93 -17.54 -13.41
CA THR A 544 -2.41 -16.90 -14.64
C THR A 544 -2.63 -17.95 -15.75
N GLU A 545 -1.72 -18.90 -15.91
CA GLU A 545 -1.83 -20.00 -16.85
C GLU A 545 -3.06 -20.87 -16.54
N GLN A 546 -3.25 -21.25 -15.28
CA GLN A 546 -4.40 -22.03 -14.82
C GLN A 546 -5.75 -21.29 -15.01
N LEU A 547 -5.81 -19.98 -14.69
CA LEU A 547 -7.01 -19.18 -14.92
C LEU A 547 -7.33 -19.03 -16.40
N SER A 548 -6.31 -18.92 -17.26
CA SER A 548 -6.47 -18.78 -18.71
C SER A 548 -6.88 -20.11 -19.37
N SER A 549 -6.49 -21.24 -18.79
CA SER A 549 -6.88 -22.59 -19.26
C SER A 549 -8.14 -23.13 -18.60
N PHE A 550 -8.80 -22.34 -17.72
CA PHE A 550 -9.98 -22.74 -16.94
C PHE A 550 -9.74 -23.96 -16.04
N ASP A 551 -8.48 -24.18 -15.61
CA ASP A 551 -8.11 -25.21 -14.65
C ASP A 551 -8.40 -24.73 -13.21
N TYR A 552 -9.66 -24.80 -12.80
CA TYR A 552 -10.09 -24.30 -11.49
C TYR A 552 -9.59 -25.14 -10.32
N GLN A 553 -9.35 -26.45 -10.49
CA GLN A 553 -8.76 -27.31 -9.45
C GLN A 553 -7.33 -26.88 -9.15
N GLY A 554 -6.52 -26.65 -10.17
CA GLY A 554 -5.17 -26.12 -10.05
C GLY A 554 -5.16 -24.71 -9.44
N VAL A 555 -6.08 -23.83 -9.86
CA VAL A 555 -6.23 -22.47 -9.31
C VAL A 555 -6.43 -22.50 -7.81
N VAL A 556 -7.35 -23.36 -7.30
CA VAL A 556 -7.62 -23.44 -5.85
C VAL A 556 -6.38 -23.91 -5.10
N THR A 557 -5.69 -24.92 -5.60
CA THR A 557 -4.46 -25.44 -4.96
C THR A 557 -3.36 -24.36 -4.93
N THR A 558 -3.14 -23.67 -6.04
CA THR A 558 -2.17 -22.58 -6.15
C THR A 558 -2.53 -21.41 -5.23
N LEU A 559 -3.82 -21.04 -5.12
CA LEU A 559 -4.29 -20.02 -4.20
C LEU A 559 -4.09 -20.41 -2.73
N ILE A 560 -4.35 -21.66 -2.37
CA ILE A 560 -4.11 -22.14 -1.00
C ILE A 560 -2.62 -22.02 -0.67
N CYS A 561 -1.72 -22.46 -1.56
CA CYS A 561 -0.27 -22.31 -1.38
C CYS A 561 0.14 -20.83 -1.25
N PHE A 562 -0.43 -19.97 -2.07
CA PHE A 562 -0.14 -18.53 -2.05
C PHE A 562 -0.62 -17.86 -0.77
N ILE A 563 -1.84 -18.18 -0.30
CA ILE A 563 -2.38 -17.67 0.96
C ILE A 563 -1.52 -18.17 2.14
N PHE A 564 -1.12 -19.44 2.13
CA PHE A 564 -0.24 -20.00 3.15
C PHE A 564 1.12 -19.29 3.18
N LEU A 565 1.74 -19.08 2.01
CA LEU A 565 3.00 -18.33 1.90
C LEU A 565 2.86 -16.89 2.41
N THR A 566 1.76 -16.22 2.08
CA THR A 566 1.46 -14.87 2.58
C THR A 566 1.34 -14.87 4.10
N PHE A 567 0.64 -15.84 4.68
CA PHE A 567 0.49 -15.98 6.12
C PHE A 567 1.85 -16.19 6.82
N VAL A 568 2.71 -17.05 6.27
CA VAL A 568 4.07 -17.28 6.80
C VAL A 568 4.87 -15.98 6.82
N VAL A 569 4.84 -15.22 5.72
CA VAL A 569 5.55 -13.92 5.64
C VAL A 569 4.97 -12.90 6.61
N ASP A 570 3.65 -12.84 6.77
CA ASP A 570 2.99 -11.96 7.75
C ASP A 570 3.45 -12.27 9.19
N VAL A 571 3.56 -13.56 9.55
CA VAL A 571 4.03 -14.00 10.88
C VAL A 571 5.51 -13.65 11.10
N ILE A 572 6.36 -13.91 10.10
CA ILE A 572 7.79 -13.58 10.15
C ILE A 572 7.96 -12.07 10.32
N SER A 573 7.33 -11.28 9.47
CA SER A 573 7.36 -9.82 9.49
C SER A 573 6.88 -9.25 10.83
N ALA A 574 5.77 -9.76 11.37
CA ALA A 574 5.27 -9.36 12.68
C ALA A 574 6.26 -9.70 13.82
N SER A 575 6.91 -10.87 13.76
CA SER A 575 7.91 -11.30 14.75
C SER A 575 9.17 -10.42 14.70
N MET A 576 9.66 -10.10 13.49
CA MET A 576 10.78 -9.18 13.30
C MET A 576 10.46 -7.78 13.83
N ARG A 577 9.26 -7.23 13.54
CA ARG A 577 8.84 -5.92 14.07
C ARG A 577 8.78 -5.90 15.61
N ARG A 578 8.38 -7.00 16.24
CA ARG A 578 8.41 -7.11 17.73
C ARG A 578 9.84 -7.11 18.29
N ALA A 579 10.77 -7.76 17.60
CA ALA A 579 12.17 -7.80 18.01
C ALA A 579 12.89 -6.44 17.84
N LEU A 580 12.44 -5.61 16.91
CA LEU A 580 12.99 -4.26 16.67
C LEU A 580 12.47 -3.20 17.66
N ARG A 581 11.36 -3.47 18.35
CA ARG A 581 10.84 -2.64 19.45
C ARG A 581 11.65 -2.88 20.72
#